data_be94b6d01f4ed6e810af71b5e31c6164
#
_entry.id   be94b6d01f4ed6e810af71b5e31c6164
#
_cell.length_a   1.000
_cell.length_b   1.000
_cell.length_c   1.000
_cell.angle_alpha   90.00
_cell.angle_beta   90.00
_cell.angle_gamma   90.00
#
_symmetry.space_group_name_H-M   'P 1'
#
loop_
_entity.id
_entity.type
_entity.pdbx_description
1 polymer ?
#
loop_
_entity_poly.entity_id
_entity_poly.type
_entity_poly.pdbx_seq_one_letter_code
_entity_poly.pdbx_strand_id
1 'polypeptide(L)'
;MAGIIAKKIEMTRVIHNGVFTPVTLVSVPRLQIAQIKTIENDGYAAVVVRMIDGKKETLREFEHTGAFEGMNKGDAITLDMLDGVELVTVVGTSKGKGFQGAMKRWNFAGGPASHGSKFHRALGSIGNRKPRRTKPGKKMHGHMGLDRITLK
;
A
#
# COMPACT_ATOMS: atom_id res chain seq x y z
N MET A 1 -15.76 2.43 -5.79
CA MET A 1 -15.42 3.53 -4.85
C MET A 1 -14.66 4.61 -5.59
N ALA A 2 -15.09 5.87 -5.46
CA ALA A 2 -14.30 7.00 -5.92
C ALA A 2 -12.93 7.02 -5.23
N GLY A 3 -11.92 7.53 -5.91
CA GLY A 3 -10.58 7.59 -5.34
C GLY A 3 -9.73 8.64 -6.02
N ILE A 4 -8.72 9.10 -5.30
CA ILE A 4 -7.72 10.05 -5.78
C ILE A 4 -6.31 9.48 -5.61
N ILE A 5 -5.38 9.97 -6.42
CA ILE A 5 -3.98 9.60 -6.31
C ILE A 5 -3.26 10.68 -5.51
N ALA A 6 -2.54 10.27 -4.48
CA ALA A 6 -1.79 11.18 -3.64
C ALA A 6 -0.35 10.69 -3.43
N LYS A 7 0.53 11.60 -3.08
CA LYS A 7 1.94 11.31 -2.78
C LYS A 7 2.19 11.52 -1.29
N LYS A 8 2.67 10.50 -0.61
CA LYS A 8 3.08 10.61 0.79
C LYS A 8 4.33 11.51 0.87
N ILE A 9 4.27 12.55 1.68
CA ILE A 9 5.40 13.45 1.94
C ILE A 9 6.15 12.95 3.17
N GLU A 10 5.54 13.11 4.34
CA GLU A 10 6.16 12.75 5.62
C GLU A 10 5.13 12.43 6.69
N MET A 11 5.61 12.04 7.85
CA MET A 11 4.82 11.89 9.07
C MET A 11 5.27 12.93 10.07
N THR A 12 4.30 13.62 10.66
CA THR A 12 4.55 14.66 11.67
C THR A 12 3.48 14.61 12.74
N ARG A 13 3.46 15.59 13.63
CA ARG A 13 2.42 15.76 14.65
C ARG A 13 1.86 17.18 14.55
N VAL A 14 0.57 17.30 14.72
CA VAL A 14 -0.13 18.58 14.81
C VAL A 14 -0.87 18.66 16.13
N ILE A 15 -1.10 19.88 16.61
CA ILE A 15 -1.94 20.10 17.78
C ILE A 15 -3.39 20.19 17.31
N HIS A 16 -4.22 19.26 17.72
CA HIS A 16 -5.66 19.27 17.48
C HIS A 16 -6.37 19.23 18.84
N ASN A 17 -7.24 20.22 19.12
CA ASN A 17 -7.94 20.37 20.40
C ASN A 17 -7.01 20.31 21.62
N GLY A 18 -5.82 20.94 21.54
CA GLY A 18 -4.83 20.94 22.63
C GLY A 18 -4.03 19.64 22.81
N VAL A 19 -4.26 18.62 21.97
CA VAL A 19 -3.57 17.33 22.03
C VAL A 19 -2.67 17.14 20.82
N PHE A 20 -1.46 16.62 21.02
CA PHE A 20 -0.57 16.23 19.93
C PHE A 20 -1.11 14.98 19.20
N THR A 21 -1.53 15.15 17.97
CA THR A 21 -2.05 14.09 17.14
C THR A 21 -1.04 13.74 16.04
N PRO A 22 -0.62 12.47 15.89
CA PRO A 22 0.24 12.06 14.78
C PRO A 22 -0.53 12.09 13.47
N VAL A 23 0.06 12.72 12.47
CA VAL A 23 -0.54 12.86 11.14
C VAL A 23 0.44 12.47 10.04
N THR A 24 -0.09 12.02 8.92
CA THR A 24 0.68 11.81 7.69
C THR A 24 0.31 12.90 6.69
N LEU A 25 1.31 13.65 6.24
CA LEU A 25 1.12 14.64 5.20
C LEU A 25 1.15 13.95 3.83
N VAL A 26 0.10 14.20 3.06
CA VAL A 26 -0.01 13.75 1.67
C VAL A 26 -0.21 14.96 0.75
N SER A 27 0.48 14.94 -0.38
CA SER A 27 0.29 15.93 -1.43
C SER A 27 -0.56 15.33 -2.52
N VAL A 28 -1.54 16.05 -3.00
CA VAL A 28 -2.32 15.71 -4.19
C VAL A 28 -1.77 16.55 -5.35
N PRO A 29 -0.97 15.95 -6.25
CA PRO A 29 -0.47 16.64 -7.43
C PRO A 29 -1.63 16.95 -8.39
N ARG A 30 -1.31 17.56 -9.53
CA ARG A 30 -2.32 17.81 -10.56
C ARG A 30 -2.92 16.50 -11.07
N LEU A 31 -4.22 16.32 -10.85
CA LEU A 31 -4.99 15.18 -11.30
C LEU A 31 -5.95 15.60 -12.43
N GLN A 32 -6.08 14.74 -13.42
CA GLN A 32 -7.01 14.93 -14.55
C GLN A 32 -7.65 13.59 -14.92
N ILE A 33 -8.86 13.67 -15.47
CA ILE A 33 -9.51 12.50 -16.06
C ILE A 33 -8.87 12.24 -17.43
N ALA A 34 -8.18 11.11 -17.56
CA ALA A 34 -7.55 10.70 -18.80
C ALA A 34 -8.56 10.03 -19.75
N GLN A 35 -9.43 9.19 -19.20
CA GLN A 35 -10.42 8.44 -19.95
C GLN A 35 -11.60 8.06 -19.04
N ILE A 36 -12.77 8.00 -19.61
CA ILE A 36 -13.96 7.42 -18.98
C ILE A 36 -14.28 6.15 -19.76
N LYS A 37 -14.33 5.02 -19.07
CA LYS A 37 -14.69 3.72 -19.62
C LYS A 37 -16.18 3.47 -19.43
N THR A 38 -16.81 2.94 -20.45
CA THR A 38 -18.24 2.60 -20.47
C THR A 38 -18.44 1.11 -20.68
N ILE A 39 -19.58 0.60 -20.23
CA ILE A 39 -19.94 -0.81 -20.39
C ILE A 39 -19.98 -1.20 -21.87
N GLU A 40 -20.46 -0.29 -22.73
CA GLU A 40 -20.63 -0.55 -24.17
C GLU A 40 -19.30 -0.75 -24.91
N ASN A 41 -18.28 0.06 -24.58
CA ASN A 41 -17.00 0.05 -25.28
C ASN A 41 -15.95 -0.82 -24.59
N ASP A 42 -15.92 -0.79 -23.24
CA ASP A 42 -14.84 -1.39 -22.43
C ASP A 42 -15.31 -2.61 -21.63
N GLY A 43 -16.62 -2.91 -21.62
CA GLY A 43 -17.21 -4.01 -20.85
C GLY A 43 -17.42 -3.72 -19.36
N TYR A 44 -16.94 -2.58 -18.87
CA TYR A 44 -17.13 -2.13 -17.47
C TYR A 44 -17.01 -0.61 -17.37
N ALA A 45 -17.62 -0.06 -16.33
CA ALA A 45 -17.60 1.37 -16.08
C ALA A 45 -16.46 1.76 -15.11
N ALA A 46 -15.54 2.61 -15.56
CA ALA A 46 -14.43 3.09 -14.76
C ALA A 46 -13.97 4.48 -15.21
N VAL A 47 -13.28 5.18 -14.31
CA VAL A 47 -12.61 6.45 -14.61
C VAL A 47 -11.11 6.27 -14.47
N VAL A 48 -10.38 6.58 -15.52
CA VAL A 48 -8.92 6.58 -15.51
C VAL A 48 -8.44 7.96 -15.11
N VAL A 49 -7.84 8.04 -13.94
CA VAL A 49 -7.25 9.26 -13.41
C VAL A 49 -5.77 9.31 -13.75
N ARG A 50 -5.34 10.41 -14.32
CA ARG A 50 -3.94 10.73 -14.61
C ARG A 50 -3.40 11.69 -13.56
N MET A 51 -2.32 11.31 -12.92
CA MET A 51 -1.53 12.15 -12.04
C MET A 51 -0.31 12.66 -12.80
N ILE A 52 -0.09 13.97 -12.78
CA ILE A 52 1.07 14.63 -13.39
C ILE A 52 1.98 15.13 -12.27
N ASP A 53 3.18 14.56 -12.15
CA ASP A 53 4.21 14.95 -11.19
C ASP A 53 5.51 15.29 -11.97
N GLY A 54 5.66 16.54 -12.34
CA GLY A 54 6.73 17.01 -13.22
C GLY A 54 6.67 16.35 -14.60
N LYS A 55 7.69 15.56 -14.94
CA LYS A 55 7.75 14.81 -16.22
C LYS A 55 7.14 13.40 -16.13
N LYS A 56 6.73 12.97 -14.94
CA LYS A 56 6.20 11.60 -14.74
C LYS A 56 4.68 11.64 -14.73
N GLU A 57 4.10 10.70 -15.44
CA GLU A 57 2.66 10.46 -15.44
C GLU A 57 2.37 9.10 -14.82
N THR A 58 1.33 9.05 -14.00
CA THR A 58 0.83 7.80 -13.41
C THR A 58 -0.66 7.70 -13.66
N LEU A 59 -1.09 6.59 -14.21
CA LEU A 59 -2.50 6.28 -14.46
C LEU A 59 -3.02 5.28 -13.44
N ARG A 60 -4.24 5.52 -12.94
CA ARG A 60 -4.97 4.57 -12.10
C ARG A 60 -6.45 4.59 -12.45
N GLU A 61 -7.05 3.42 -12.39
CA GLU A 61 -8.48 3.24 -12.62
C GLU A 61 -9.23 3.21 -11.29
N PHE A 62 -10.35 3.90 -11.26
CA PHE A 62 -11.30 3.91 -10.18
C PHE A 62 -12.68 3.55 -10.73
N GLU A 63 -13.55 2.97 -9.90
CA GLU A 63 -14.92 2.73 -10.27
C GLU A 63 -15.63 4.05 -10.60
N HIS A 64 -16.41 4.06 -11.66
CA HIS A 64 -17.26 5.20 -12.00
C HIS A 64 -18.43 5.25 -11.00
N THR A 65 -18.32 6.11 -10.02
CA THR A 65 -19.32 6.33 -8.96
C THR A 65 -19.72 7.80 -8.93
N GLY A 66 -20.78 8.14 -8.21
CA GLY A 66 -21.37 9.48 -8.15
C GLY A 66 -20.40 10.65 -7.99
N ALA A 67 -19.23 10.42 -7.36
CA ALA A 67 -18.21 11.47 -7.24
C ALA A 67 -17.57 11.88 -8.58
N PHE A 68 -17.71 11.08 -9.63
CA PHE A 68 -17.25 11.38 -10.99
C PHE A 68 -18.39 11.67 -11.97
N GLU A 69 -19.65 11.72 -11.49
CA GLU A 69 -20.79 12.06 -12.33
C GLU A 69 -20.69 13.48 -12.87
N GLY A 70 -20.96 13.63 -14.16
CA GLY A 70 -20.89 14.93 -14.85
C GLY A 70 -19.47 15.39 -15.22
N MET A 71 -18.42 14.66 -14.84
CA MET A 71 -17.06 14.96 -15.25
C MET A 71 -16.74 14.41 -16.64
N ASN A 72 -15.91 15.09 -17.39
CA ASN A 72 -15.50 14.74 -18.74
C ASN A 72 -14.00 14.47 -18.81
N LYS A 73 -13.58 13.84 -19.91
CA LYS A 73 -12.16 13.67 -20.22
C LYS A 73 -11.46 15.03 -20.26
N GLY A 74 -10.37 15.15 -19.51
CA GLY A 74 -9.58 16.37 -19.39
C GLY A 74 -9.90 17.23 -18.18
N ASP A 75 -11.02 16.97 -17.49
CA ASP A 75 -11.39 17.71 -16.29
C ASP A 75 -10.38 17.50 -15.17
N ALA A 76 -10.12 18.57 -14.41
CA ALA A 76 -9.25 18.53 -13.25
C ALA A 76 -10.01 17.97 -12.05
N ILE A 77 -9.35 17.09 -11.29
CA ILE A 77 -9.85 16.57 -10.02
C ILE A 77 -9.25 17.40 -8.90
N THR A 78 -10.10 18.02 -8.09
CA THR A 78 -9.71 18.85 -6.93
C THR A 78 -9.95 18.13 -5.62
N LEU A 79 -9.45 18.70 -4.52
CA LEU A 79 -9.68 18.17 -3.17
C LEU A 79 -11.12 18.31 -2.68
N ASP A 80 -11.92 19.14 -3.36
CA ASP A 80 -13.33 19.37 -3.01
C ASP A 80 -14.15 18.05 -3.07
N MET A 81 -13.67 17.05 -3.83
CA MET A 81 -14.25 15.70 -3.81
C MET A 81 -14.22 15.04 -2.43
N LEU A 82 -13.38 15.51 -1.52
CA LEU A 82 -13.24 14.97 -0.17
C LEU A 82 -14.02 15.78 0.87
N ASP A 83 -14.71 16.83 0.45
CA ASP A 83 -15.50 17.62 1.36
C ASP A 83 -16.60 16.78 2.03
N GLY A 84 -16.65 16.85 3.37
CA GLY A 84 -17.53 16.02 4.17
C GLY A 84 -17.11 14.55 4.35
N VAL A 85 -15.96 14.15 3.83
CA VAL A 85 -15.42 12.80 4.04
C VAL A 85 -14.59 12.75 5.33
N GLU A 86 -15.07 11.99 6.32
CA GLU A 86 -14.37 11.83 7.59
C GLU A 86 -13.31 10.72 7.56
N LEU A 87 -13.56 9.66 6.79
CA LEU A 87 -12.70 8.48 6.74
C LEU A 87 -12.33 8.14 5.30
N VAL A 88 -11.07 7.82 5.09
CA VAL A 88 -10.54 7.39 3.80
C VAL A 88 -9.79 6.07 3.92
N THR A 89 -9.93 5.23 2.90
CA THR A 89 -9.11 4.02 2.77
C THR A 89 -7.85 4.35 1.97
N VAL A 90 -6.70 4.16 2.59
CA VAL A 90 -5.39 4.43 1.96
C VAL A 90 -4.76 3.15 1.48
N VAL A 91 -4.47 3.07 0.19
CA VAL A 91 -3.77 1.95 -0.44
C VAL A 91 -2.39 2.41 -0.89
N GLY A 92 -1.36 1.70 -0.45
CA GLY A 92 0.01 2.02 -0.81
C GLY A 92 0.89 0.78 -0.89
N THR A 93 2.14 0.98 -1.26
CA THR A 93 3.15 -0.08 -1.28
C THR A 93 4.12 0.13 -0.13
N SER A 94 4.33 -0.91 0.67
CA SER A 94 5.26 -0.86 1.78
C SER A 94 6.72 -0.72 1.30
N LYS A 95 7.58 -0.20 2.18
CA LYS A 95 9.01 -0.08 1.91
C LYS A 95 9.62 -1.45 1.68
N GLY A 96 10.30 -1.65 0.56
CA GLY A 96 11.03 -2.88 0.26
C GLY A 96 12.19 -3.09 1.23
N LYS A 97 12.38 -4.32 1.70
CA LYS A 97 13.46 -4.73 2.59
C LYS A 97 14.33 -5.83 1.97
N GLY A 98 14.06 -6.19 0.71
CA GLY A 98 14.76 -7.25 0.00
C GLY A 98 14.54 -8.64 0.59
N PHE A 99 15.48 -9.55 0.35
CA PHE A 99 15.47 -10.88 0.94
C PHE A 99 15.91 -10.82 2.40
N GLN A 100 15.10 -11.33 3.32
CA GLN A 100 15.38 -11.30 4.74
C GLN A 100 15.33 -12.69 5.37
N GLY A 101 16.19 -12.89 6.38
CA GLY A 101 16.20 -14.10 7.20
C GLY A 101 14.97 -14.21 8.10
N ALA A 102 14.76 -15.41 8.65
CA ALA A 102 13.60 -15.72 9.49
C ALA A 102 13.48 -14.84 10.74
N MET A 103 14.60 -14.42 11.32
CA MET A 103 14.59 -13.56 12.51
C MET A 103 13.96 -12.19 12.19
N LYS A 104 14.40 -11.52 11.12
CA LYS A 104 13.86 -10.20 10.75
C LYS A 104 12.46 -10.29 10.14
N ARG A 105 12.20 -11.34 9.34
CA ARG A 105 10.94 -11.49 8.64
C ARG A 105 9.79 -11.95 9.54
N TRP A 106 10.08 -12.80 10.53
CA TRP A 106 9.07 -13.48 11.34
C TRP A 106 9.33 -13.40 12.85
N ASN A 107 10.33 -12.62 13.28
CA ASN A 107 10.71 -12.47 14.68
C ASN A 107 11.09 -13.81 15.37
N PHE A 108 11.82 -14.67 14.67
CA PHE A 108 12.33 -15.90 15.26
C PHE A 108 13.44 -15.58 16.29
N ALA A 109 13.47 -16.33 17.38
CA ALA A 109 14.43 -16.14 18.47
C ALA A 109 15.90 -16.43 18.06
N GLY A 110 16.10 -17.35 17.15
CA GLY A 110 17.46 -17.86 16.84
C GLY A 110 17.96 -18.85 17.87
N GLY A 111 19.26 -19.10 17.87
CA GLY A 111 19.93 -19.97 18.82
C GLY A 111 20.90 -19.23 19.75
N PRO A 112 21.58 -19.95 20.66
CA PRO A 112 22.58 -19.37 21.57
C PRO A 112 23.70 -18.65 20.84
N ALA A 113 24.15 -17.51 21.37
CA ALA A 113 25.24 -16.74 20.80
C ALA A 113 26.64 -17.22 21.24
N SER A 114 26.71 -18.04 22.31
CA SER A 114 27.94 -18.53 22.93
C SER A 114 27.82 -20.03 23.27
N HIS A 115 28.67 -20.53 24.14
CA HIS A 115 28.73 -21.96 24.57
C HIS A 115 28.98 -22.94 23.40
N GLY A 116 29.82 -22.52 22.40
CA GLY A 116 30.17 -23.37 21.26
C GLY A 116 29.06 -23.61 20.24
N SER A 117 27.92 -22.91 20.37
CA SER A 117 26.84 -23.02 19.41
C SER A 117 27.28 -22.55 18.02
N LYS A 118 26.92 -23.31 16.99
CA LYS A 118 27.04 -22.91 15.58
C LYS A 118 25.68 -22.49 14.99
N PHE A 119 24.63 -22.54 15.79
CA PHE A 119 23.26 -22.23 15.41
C PHE A 119 22.86 -20.86 15.98
N HIS A 120 23.17 -19.77 15.28
CA HIS A 120 22.89 -18.41 15.78
C HIS A 120 21.62 -17.83 15.18
N ARG A 121 21.56 -17.74 13.85
CA ARG A 121 20.49 -17.08 13.10
C ARG A 121 19.72 -18.01 12.14
N ALA A 122 19.94 -19.29 12.27
CA ALA A 122 19.33 -20.28 11.39
C ALA A 122 17.84 -20.48 11.68
N LEU A 123 17.13 -21.04 10.70
CA LEU A 123 15.67 -21.21 10.75
C LEU A 123 15.23 -22.21 11.82
N GLY A 124 16.05 -23.24 12.06
CA GLY A 124 15.69 -24.37 12.90
C GLY A 124 14.94 -25.46 12.15
N SER A 125 14.23 -26.32 12.87
CA SER A 125 13.47 -27.41 12.29
C SER A 125 12.38 -26.91 11.35
N ILE A 126 12.29 -27.53 10.18
CA ILE A 126 11.27 -27.22 9.18
C ILE A 126 10.10 -28.20 9.16
N GLY A 127 10.14 -29.22 9.99
CA GLY A 127 9.06 -30.21 10.07
C GLY A 127 9.42 -31.40 10.92
N ASN A 128 8.50 -32.37 10.99
CA ASN A 128 8.66 -33.64 11.66
C ASN A 128 9.06 -34.74 10.66
N ARG A 129 9.46 -35.94 11.18
CA ARG A 129 9.80 -37.09 10.36
C ARG A 129 8.64 -37.50 9.41
N LYS A 130 7.42 -37.43 9.88
CA LYS A 130 6.19 -37.58 9.09
C LYS A 130 5.43 -36.25 9.10
N PRO A 131 4.91 -35.74 7.99
CA PRO A 131 4.62 -36.37 6.68
C PRO A 131 5.77 -36.31 5.65
N ARG A 132 7.03 -36.22 5.99
CA ARG A 132 8.22 -36.18 5.10
C ARG A 132 8.23 -34.99 4.12
N ARG A 133 7.55 -33.90 4.44
CA ARG A 133 7.52 -32.65 3.66
C ARG A 133 7.34 -31.45 4.57
N THR A 134 7.78 -30.31 4.12
CA THR A 134 7.46 -29.02 4.77
C THR A 134 5.99 -28.68 4.51
N LYS A 135 5.25 -28.36 5.56
CA LYS A 135 3.84 -27.96 5.44
C LYS A 135 3.73 -26.61 4.70
N PRO A 136 2.69 -26.42 3.86
CA PRO A 136 2.39 -25.12 3.28
C PRO A 136 2.26 -24.03 4.36
N GLY A 137 2.69 -22.81 4.06
CA GLY A 137 2.64 -21.69 5.01
C GLY A 137 3.73 -21.69 6.10
N LYS A 138 4.67 -22.65 6.09
CA LYS A 138 5.82 -22.63 7.01
C LYS A 138 6.60 -21.33 6.86
N LYS A 139 6.76 -20.60 7.96
CA LYS A 139 7.50 -19.33 8.01
C LYS A 139 8.99 -19.58 7.74
N MET A 140 9.51 -18.99 6.68
CA MET A 140 10.90 -19.12 6.22
C MET A 140 11.45 -17.76 5.79
N HIS A 141 12.76 -17.72 5.53
CA HIS A 141 13.41 -16.59 4.88
C HIS A 141 12.79 -16.31 3.50
N GLY A 142 12.93 -15.13 3.00
CA GLY A 142 12.40 -14.72 1.69
C GLY A 142 12.20 -13.22 1.57
N HIS A 143 11.48 -12.82 0.53
CA HIS A 143 11.15 -11.43 0.25
C HIS A 143 10.34 -10.80 1.39
N MET A 144 10.66 -9.55 1.73
CA MET A 144 9.98 -8.76 2.74
C MET A 144 9.78 -7.33 2.23
N GLY A 145 8.59 -6.79 2.46
CA GLY A 145 8.21 -5.47 1.97
C GLY A 145 7.85 -5.46 0.48
N LEU A 146 7.63 -4.27 -0.08
CA LEU A 146 7.04 -4.07 -1.41
C LEU A 146 5.63 -4.72 -1.56
N ASP A 147 4.97 -4.92 -0.43
CA ASP A 147 3.63 -5.48 -0.38
C ASP A 147 2.60 -4.34 -0.49
N ARG A 148 1.50 -4.61 -1.20
CA ARG A 148 0.34 -3.71 -1.21
C ARG A 148 -0.32 -3.75 0.16
N ILE A 149 -0.43 -2.59 0.81
CA ILE A 149 -1.05 -2.42 2.12
C ILE A 149 -2.28 -1.54 1.97
N THR A 150 -3.36 -1.95 2.58
CA THR A 150 -4.62 -1.20 2.67
C THR A 150 -4.88 -0.88 4.14
N LEU A 151 -5.00 0.41 4.45
CA LEU A 151 -5.37 0.93 5.76
C LEU A 151 -6.77 1.55 5.67
N LYS A 152 -7.62 1.20 6.60
CA LYS A 152 -8.98 1.74 6.71
C LYS A 152 -9.04 2.71 7.88
#